data_93a3ca5396a5eb56f08d1fa6fa18263f
#
_entry.id   93a3ca5396a5eb56f08d1fa6fa18263f
#
_cell.length_a   1.000
_cell.length_b   1.000
_cell.length_c   1.000
_cell.angle_alpha   90.00
_cell.angle_beta   90.00
_cell.angle_gamma   90.00
#
_symmetry.space_group_name_H-M   'P 1'
#
loop_
_entity.id
_entity.type
_entity.pdbx_description
1 polymer ?
#
loop_
_entity_poly.entity_id
_entity_poly.type
_entity_poly.pdbx_seq_one_letter_code
_entity_poly.pdbx_strand_id
1 'polypeptide(L)'
;MASLLLCGCLMTACHHSPKQDAPSVAPTIDYAQVAIPEFNSDSAFRYASEQLDFGFRTPGSGAHAKCATYLKNKLSQWCETVVMQEFNTKLWNGTNVTGKNIIGSLNPEKAKRILLGAHWDSRMWADHDPDPDNHRKPIPGANDGASGVATLMEIARVVASQRPDVGIDIILFDVEDQGIPDWADEYKDNTWCLGSQYWAQYPHRPFYKAAYGILFDMVGTETARFTKEEVSRSYAPGL
;
A
#
# COMPACT_ATOMS: atom_id res chain seq x y z
N MET A 1 -42.63 43.49 -57.22
CA MET A 1 -41.25 43.98 -57.20
C MET A 1 -40.87 44.21 -55.71
N ALA A 2 -40.19 43.30 -55.13
CA ALA A 2 -39.73 43.44 -53.74
C ALA A 2 -38.22 43.14 -53.70
N SER A 3 -37.44 44.21 -53.46
CA SER A 3 -35.99 44.14 -53.33
C SER A 3 -35.58 43.60 -51.93
N LEU A 4 -34.88 42.48 -51.89
CA LEU A 4 -34.23 41.98 -50.68
C LEU A 4 -32.86 42.64 -50.57
N LEU A 5 -32.63 43.41 -49.48
CA LEU A 5 -31.30 43.84 -49.05
C LEU A 5 -30.68 42.74 -48.21
N LEU A 6 -29.54 42.23 -48.66
CA LEU A 6 -28.73 41.26 -47.94
C LEU A 6 -27.71 42.04 -47.10
N CYS A 7 -27.88 42.01 -45.76
CA CYS A 7 -26.94 42.62 -44.80
C CYS A 7 -25.89 41.55 -44.38
N GLY A 8 -24.68 41.67 -44.89
CA GLY A 8 -23.56 40.78 -44.51
C GLY A 8 -22.92 41.21 -43.21
N CYS A 9 -23.09 40.41 -42.14
CA CYS A 9 -22.31 40.55 -40.91
C CYS A 9 -20.95 39.85 -41.04
N LEU A 10 -19.87 40.63 -41.12
CA LEU A 10 -18.51 40.12 -40.96
C LEU A 10 -18.28 39.82 -39.46
N MET A 11 -18.24 38.56 -39.13
CA MET A 11 -17.77 38.09 -37.81
C MET A 11 -16.26 38.01 -37.86
N THR A 12 -15.55 38.95 -37.21
CA THR A 12 -14.13 38.84 -36.92
C THR A 12 -13.95 37.91 -35.74
N ALA A 13 -13.58 36.67 -36.00
CA ALA A 13 -13.17 35.72 -34.97
C ALA A 13 -11.78 36.08 -34.45
N CYS A 14 -11.71 36.63 -33.24
CA CYS A 14 -10.44 36.73 -32.51
C CYS A 14 -9.97 35.34 -32.13
N HIS A 15 -9.00 34.82 -32.86
CA HIS A 15 -8.25 33.63 -32.44
C HIS A 15 -7.40 33.98 -31.21
N HIS A 16 -7.88 33.66 -30.02
CA HIS A 16 -7.02 33.57 -28.83
C HIS A 16 -6.35 32.21 -28.89
N SER A 17 -5.10 32.18 -29.32
CA SER A 17 -4.23 31.01 -29.11
C SER A 17 -4.00 30.90 -27.61
N PRO A 18 -4.26 29.71 -26.96
CA PRO A 18 -3.86 29.53 -25.58
C PRO A 18 -2.35 29.62 -25.52
N LYS A 19 -1.81 30.53 -24.66
CA LYS A 19 -0.42 30.51 -24.30
C LYS A 19 -0.13 29.12 -23.71
N GLN A 20 0.67 28.34 -24.40
CA GLN A 20 1.30 27.16 -23.80
C GLN A 20 2.20 27.69 -22.69
N ASP A 21 1.78 27.52 -21.46
CA ASP A 21 2.65 27.70 -20.31
C ASP A 21 3.85 26.76 -20.49
N ALA A 22 5.04 27.32 -20.45
CA ALA A 22 6.27 26.54 -20.48
C ALA A 22 6.20 25.51 -19.34
N PRO A 23 6.65 24.26 -19.56
CA PRO A 23 6.65 23.26 -18.51
C PRO A 23 7.40 23.82 -17.30
N SER A 24 6.71 23.95 -16.17
CA SER A 24 7.36 24.37 -14.93
C SER A 24 8.38 23.30 -14.58
N VAL A 25 9.65 23.63 -14.65
CA VAL A 25 10.72 22.75 -14.18
C VAL A 25 10.47 22.59 -12.68
N ALA A 26 10.18 21.37 -12.27
CA ALA A 26 10.03 21.06 -10.84
C ALA A 26 11.32 21.50 -10.12
N PRO A 27 11.22 22.14 -8.95
CA PRO A 27 12.41 22.58 -8.21
C PRO A 27 13.29 21.36 -7.94
N THR A 28 14.58 21.47 -8.28
CA THR A 28 15.57 20.45 -7.97
C THR A 28 15.75 20.42 -6.46
N ILE A 29 15.33 19.33 -5.81
CA ILE A 29 15.52 19.14 -4.38
C ILE A 29 16.98 18.73 -4.14
N ASP A 30 17.70 19.50 -3.34
CA ASP A 30 19.01 19.08 -2.83
C ASP A 30 18.80 18.15 -1.63
N TYR A 31 18.78 16.86 -1.88
CA TYR A 31 18.57 15.85 -0.84
C TYR A 31 19.64 15.84 0.25
N ALA A 32 20.84 16.40 -0.02
CA ALA A 32 21.89 16.51 0.99
C ALA A 32 21.56 17.52 2.11
N GLN A 33 20.61 18.42 1.84
CA GLN A 33 20.15 19.42 2.82
C GLN A 33 18.86 19.02 3.54
N VAL A 34 18.25 17.88 3.18
CA VAL A 34 17.04 17.39 3.84
C VAL A 34 17.44 16.70 5.14
N ALA A 35 16.97 17.21 6.27
CA ALA A 35 17.14 16.54 7.55
C ALA A 35 16.32 15.25 7.55
N ILE A 36 17.00 14.11 7.59
CA ILE A 36 16.37 12.78 7.64
C ILE A 36 16.24 12.40 9.12
N PRO A 37 15.04 12.13 9.62
CA PRO A 37 14.86 11.64 10.98
C PRO A 37 15.53 10.28 11.19
N GLU A 38 15.99 10.02 12.42
CA GLU A 38 16.61 8.76 12.77
C GLU A 38 15.60 7.60 12.72
N PHE A 39 15.92 6.59 11.91
CA PHE A 39 15.20 5.32 11.83
C PHE A 39 15.91 4.31 12.74
N ASN A 40 15.17 3.71 13.68
CA ASN A 40 15.71 2.73 14.60
C ASN A 40 15.56 1.31 14.05
N SER A 41 16.62 0.76 13.47
CA SER A 41 16.65 -0.57 12.88
C SER A 41 16.37 -1.68 13.89
N ASP A 42 16.84 -1.55 15.15
CA ASP A 42 16.60 -2.55 16.20
C ASP A 42 15.12 -2.62 16.59
N SER A 43 14.44 -1.47 16.58
CA SER A 43 13.00 -1.41 16.81
C SER A 43 12.24 -2.06 15.64
N ALA A 44 12.62 -1.79 14.41
CA ALA A 44 12.02 -2.43 13.24
C ALA A 44 12.22 -3.95 13.27
N PHE A 45 13.44 -4.42 13.55
CA PHE A 45 13.72 -5.84 13.68
C PHE A 45 12.89 -6.51 14.79
N ARG A 46 12.75 -5.84 15.94
CA ARG A 46 11.90 -6.31 17.03
C ARG A 46 10.43 -6.42 16.60
N TYR A 47 9.88 -5.44 15.86
CA TYR A 47 8.50 -5.50 15.35
C TYR A 47 8.29 -6.64 14.36
N ALA A 48 9.30 -7.01 13.57
CA ALA A 48 9.23 -8.19 12.73
C ALA A 48 9.20 -9.46 13.59
N SER A 49 10.10 -9.59 14.57
CA SER A 49 10.17 -10.73 15.49
C SER A 49 8.87 -10.92 16.28
N GLU A 50 8.29 -9.83 16.81
CA GLU A 50 7.02 -9.86 17.56
C GLU A 50 5.86 -10.40 16.69
N GLN A 51 5.87 -10.17 15.36
CA GLN A 51 4.88 -10.74 14.44
C GLN A 51 5.09 -12.25 14.25
N LEU A 52 6.35 -12.71 14.19
CA LEU A 52 6.69 -14.10 14.02
C LEU A 52 6.38 -14.95 15.27
N ASP A 53 6.44 -14.36 16.46
CA ASP A 53 6.11 -15.01 17.72
C ASP A 53 4.65 -15.49 17.78
N PHE A 54 3.74 -14.93 17.00
CA PHE A 54 2.38 -15.45 16.87
C PHE A 54 2.29 -16.75 16.07
N GLY A 55 3.31 -17.07 15.28
CA GLY A 55 3.33 -18.19 14.35
C GLY A 55 2.87 -17.80 12.94
N PHE A 56 2.37 -18.77 12.19
CA PHE A 56 1.92 -18.55 10.82
C PHE A 56 0.67 -17.68 10.78
N ARG A 57 0.78 -16.49 10.18
CA ARG A 57 -0.29 -15.50 10.08
C ARG A 57 -1.21 -15.78 8.88
N THR A 58 -1.49 -17.07 8.67
CA THR A 58 -2.37 -17.50 7.58
C THR A 58 -3.81 -17.12 7.85
N PRO A 59 -4.57 -16.57 6.89
CA PRO A 59 -5.94 -16.12 7.07
C PRO A 59 -6.84 -17.18 7.71
N GLY A 60 -7.58 -16.77 8.75
CA GLY A 60 -8.47 -17.64 9.49
C GLY A 60 -7.82 -18.41 10.66
N SER A 61 -6.50 -18.36 10.83
CA SER A 61 -5.81 -19.00 11.96
C SER A 61 -5.93 -18.20 13.26
N GLY A 62 -5.68 -18.86 14.40
CA GLY A 62 -5.60 -18.19 15.70
C GLY A 62 -4.41 -17.22 15.78
N ALA A 63 -3.28 -17.52 15.11
CA ALA A 63 -2.12 -16.65 15.00
C ALA A 63 -2.49 -15.35 14.23
N HIS A 64 -3.18 -15.49 13.12
CA HIS A 64 -3.70 -14.37 12.32
C HIS A 64 -4.59 -13.44 13.17
N ALA A 65 -5.56 -13.97 13.90
CA ALA A 65 -6.47 -13.17 14.73
C ALA A 65 -5.72 -12.40 15.84
N LYS A 66 -4.75 -13.05 16.50
CA LYS A 66 -3.93 -12.42 17.55
C LYS A 66 -2.99 -11.34 16.96
N CYS A 67 -2.34 -11.64 15.84
CA CYS A 67 -1.47 -10.70 15.17
C CYS A 67 -2.24 -9.46 14.68
N ALA A 68 -3.43 -9.61 14.09
CA ALA A 68 -4.29 -8.48 13.71
C ALA A 68 -4.57 -7.54 14.88
N THR A 69 -4.88 -8.10 16.06
CA THR A 69 -5.10 -7.31 17.27
C THR A 69 -3.83 -6.58 17.73
N TYR A 70 -2.69 -7.27 17.69
CA TYR A 70 -1.38 -6.69 18.00
C TYR A 70 -1.06 -5.52 17.07
N LEU A 71 -1.18 -5.70 15.75
CA LEU A 71 -0.90 -4.68 14.75
C LEU A 71 -1.77 -3.44 14.94
N LYS A 72 -3.07 -3.64 15.16
CA LYS A 72 -3.99 -2.54 15.47
C LYS A 72 -3.54 -1.77 16.71
N ASN A 73 -3.21 -2.47 17.80
CA ASN A 73 -2.79 -1.84 19.04
C ASN A 73 -1.44 -1.11 18.91
N LYS A 74 -0.51 -1.64 18.12
CA LYS A 74 0.76 -0.96 17.84
C LYS A 74 0.55 0.32 17.06
N LEU A 75 -0.18 0.29 15.95
CA LEU A 75 -0.47 1.52 15.19
C LEU A 75 -1.22 2.56 16.02
N SER A 76 -2.08 2.13 16.95
CA SER A 76 -2.80 3.04 17.85
C SER A 76 -1.89 3.80 18.84
N GLN A 77 -0.62 3.43 18.96
CA GLN A 77 0.34 4.19 19.76
C GLN A 77 0.81 5.47 19.08
N TRP A 78 0.71 5.55 17.76
CA TRP A 78 1.25 6.63 16.95
C TRP A 78 0.22 7.31 16.05
N CYS A 79 -0.77 6.56 15.58
CA CYS A 79 -1.81 7.07 14.69
C CYS A 79 -3.00 7.62 15.49
N GLU A 80 -3.52 8.78 15.11
CA GLU A 80 -4.70 9.40 15.76
C GLU A 80 -5.97 8.59 15.52
N THR A 81 -6.05 7.86 14.40
CA THR A 81 -7.16 6.94 14.14
C THR A 81 -6.64 5.61 13.62
N VAL A 82 -7.23 4.51 14.09
CA VAL A 82 -6.92 3.17 13.58
C VAL A 82 -8.23 2.41 13.34
N VAL A 83 -8.42 1.98 12.10
CA VAL A 83 -9.58 1.20 11.66
C VAL A 83 -9.15 -0.23 11.33
N MET A 84 -9.92 -1.22 11.76
CA MET A 84 -9.84 -2.58 11.25
C MET A 84 -10.98 -2.79 10.26
N GLN A 85 -10.64 -2.90 8.98
CA GLN A 85 -11.59 -3.13 7.90
C GLN A 85 -11.71 -4.64 7.67
N GLU A 86 -12.75 -5.24 8.21
CA GLU A 86 -13.04 -6.67 8.00
C GLU A 86 -13.81 -6.87 6.69
N PHE A 87 -13.44 -7.93 5.96
CA PHE A 87 -14.10 -8.31 4.71
C PHE A 87 -14.13 -9.82 4.53
N ASN A 88 -15.20 -10.33 3.95
CA ASN A 88 -15.31 -11.75 3.62
C ASN A 88 -14.82 -11.97 2.19
N THR A 89 -13.98 -12.95 2.01
CA THR A 89 -13.47 -13.34 0.69
C THR A 89 -13.30 -14.84 0.58
N LYS A 90 -13.02 -15.30 -0.63
CA LYS A 90 -12.79 -16.70 -0.93
C LYS A 90 -11.40 -16.87 -1.53
N LEU A 91 -10.59 -17.74 -0.94
CA LEU A 91 -9.29 -18.12 -1.45
C LEU A 91 -9.40 -18.91 -2.76
N TRP A 92 -8.28 -19.08 -3.47
CA TRP A 92 -8.23 -19.82 -4.74
C TRP A 92 -8.85 -21.23 -4.66
N ASN A 93 -8.67 -21.92 -3.52
CA ASN A 93 -9.17 -23.27 -3.27
C ASN A 93 -10.65 -23.33 -2.82
N GLY A 94 -11.32 -22.17 -2.80
CA GLY A 94 -12.73 -22.08 -2.39
C GLY A 94 -12.96 -21.89 -0.89
N THR A 95 -11.91 -21.84 -0.07
CA THR A 95 -12.03 -21.61 1.38
C THR A 95 -12.51 -20.17 1.65
N ASN A 96 -13.59 -20.04 2.44
CA ASN A 96 -14.05 -18.73 2.89
C ASN A 96 -13.23 -18.27 4.09
N VAL A 97 -12.76 -17.02 4.04
CA VAL A 97 -12.01 -16.38 5.12
C VAL A 97 -12.51 -14.97 5.37
N THR A 98 -12.26 -14.46 6.57
CA THR A 98 -12.46 -13.05 6.90
C THR A 98 -11.09 -12.38 6.95
N GLY A 99 -10.81 -11.54 5.97
CA GLY A 99 -9.61 -10.71 5.94
C GLY A 99 -9.79 -9.45 6.79
N LYS A 100 -8.66 -8.87 7.22
CA LYS A 100 -8.61 -7.72 8.12
C LYS A 100 -7.52 -6.72 7.68
N ASN A 101 -7.88 -5.77 6.83
CA ASN A 101 -6.99 -4.64 6.58
C ASN A 101 -6.93 -3.75 7.84
N ILE A 102 -5.73 -3.33 8.22
CA ILE A 102 -5.54 -2.46 9.37
C ILE A 102 -5.02 -1.12 8.87
N ILE A 103 -5.75 -0.04 9.17
CA ILE A 103 -5.52 1.27 8.58
C ILE A 103 -5.28 2.28 9.69
N GLY A 104 -4.06 2.79 9.79
CA GLY A 104 -3.68 3.86 10.70
C GLY A 104 -3.56 5.19 9.96
N SER A 105 -4.13 6.26 10.50
CA SER A 105 -4.01 7.61 9.93
C SER A 105 -3.34 8.55 10.90
N LEU A 106 -2.30 9.24 10.39
CA LEU A 106 -1.64 10.37 11.04
C LEU A 106 -2.11 11.66 10.35
N ASN A 107 -2.35 12.70 11.13
CA ASN A 107 -2.93 13.97 10.70
C ASN A 107 -4.18 13.74 9.81
N PRO A 108 -5.24 13.10 10.33
CA PRO A 108 -6.41 12.69 9.53
C PRO A 108 -7.17 13.87 8.92
N GLU A 109 -7.00 15.08 9.45
CA GLU A 109 -7.64 16.31 8.96
C GLU A 109 -6.98 16.88 7.70
N LYS A 110 -5.73 16.48 7.40
CA LYS A 110 -5.00 17.01 6.23
C LYS A 110 -5.57 16.45 4.94
N ALA A 111 -5.81 17.35 3.97
CA ALA A 111 -6.33 16.97 2.66
C ALA A 111 -5.27 16.34 1.75
N LYS A 112 -4.02 16.86 1.79
CA LYS A 112 -2.89 16.26 1.07
C LYS A 112 -2.39 15.05 1.86
N ARG A 113 -2.48 13.86 1.26
CA ARG A 113 -2.15 12.60 1.93
C ARG A 113 -1.12 11.80 1.15
N ILE A 114 -0.34 11.02 1.89
CA ILE A 114 0.60 10.01 1.39
C ILE A 114 0.09 8.65 1.87
N LEU A 115 0.12 7.66 0.99
CA LEU A 115 -0.25 6.29 1.32
C LEU A 115 1.02 5.45 1.49
N LEU A 116 1.13 4.75 2.61
CA LEU A 116 2.17 3.76 2.86
C LEU A 116 1.49 2.41 3.07
N GLY A 117 1.93 1.38 2.36
CA GLY A 117 1.32 0.06 2.40
C GLY A 117 2.32 -1.06 2.62
N ALA A 118 1.87 -2.15 3.24
CA ALA A 118 2.54 -3.44 3.29
C ALA A 118 1.48 -4.51 3.52
N HIS A 119 1.75 -5.77 3.14
CA HIS A 119 0.89 -6.86 3.59
C HIS A 119 1.40 -7.46 4.89
N TRP A 120 0.51 -8.11 5.66
CA TRP A 120 0.86 -8.65 6.97
C TRP A 120 0.56 -10.14 7.16
N ASP A 121 -0.24 -10.72 6.29
CA ASP A 121 -0.49 -12.16 6.26
C ASP A 121 0.77 -12.93 5.82
N SER A 122 0.81 -14.22 6.08
CA SER A 122 1.84 -15.12 5.58
C SER A 122 1.21 -16.22 4.73
N ARG A 123 1.96 -16.66 3.72
CA ARG A 123 1.50 -17.64 2.74
C ARG A 123 1.20 -19.00 3.39
N MET A 124 0.10 -19.61 2.98
CA MET A 124 -0.31 -20.95 3.45
C MET A 124 0.51 -22.08 2.84
N TRP A 125 1.34 -21.78 1.84
CA TRP A 125 2.07 -22.76 1.06
C TRP A 125 3.51 -22.31 0.84
N ALA A 126 4.46 -23.24 1.03
CA ALA A 126 5.86 -23.05 0.68
C ALA A 126 6.14 -23.57 -0.74
N ASP A 127 5.35 -23.15 -1.72
CA ASP A 127 5.36 -23.67 -3.09
C ASP A 127 6.68 -23.43 -3.84
N HIS A 128 7.50 -22.50 -3.37
CA HIS A 128 8.85 -22.26 -3.86
C HIS A 128 9.96 -22.93 -3.04
N ASP A 129 9.61 -23.74 -2.03
CA ASP A 129 10.62 -24.49 -1.26
C ASP A 129 11.31 -25.52 -2.18
N PRO A 130 12.64 -25.65 -2.14
CA PRO A 130 13.35 -26.63 -2.94
C PRO A 130 12.98 -28.09 -2.60
N ASP A 131 12.44 -28.35 -1.39
CA ASP A 131 11.91 -29.64 -0.99
C ASP A 131 10.39 -29.70 -1.21
N PRO A 132 9.90 -30.53 -2.17
CA PRO A 132 8.48 -30.65 -2.46
C PRO A 132 7.60 -31.09 -1.27
N ASP A 133 8.20 -31.78 -0.27
CA ASP A 133 7.48 -32.20 0.94
C ASP A 133 7.07 -31.01 1.84
N ASN A 134 7.64 -29.84 1.58
CA ASN A 134 7.30 -28.60 2.25
C ASN A 134 6.21 -27.78 1.53
N HIS A 135 5.97 -28.02 0.26
CA HIS A 135 5.09 -27.17 -0.57
C HIS A 135 3.71 -26.92 0.01
N ARG A 136 3.16 -27.87 0.78
CA ARG A 136 1.84 -27.75 1.41
C ARG A 136 1.87 -27.25 2.85
N LYS A 137 3.04 -26.80 3.33
CA LYS A 137 3.23 -26.23 4.67
C LYS A 137 3.22 -24.71 4.60
N PRO A 138 2.70 -24.02 5.62
CA PRO A 138 2.75 -22.57 5.68
C PRO A 138 4.19 -22.08 5.92
N ILE A 139 4.47 -20.84 5.46
CA ILE A 139 5.75 -20.17 5.71
C ILE A 139 5.62 -19.16 6.86
N PRO A 140 6.71 -18.86 7.59
CA PRO A 140 6.70 -17.84 8.64
C PRO A 140 6.45 -16.42 8.15
N GLY A 141 6.81 -16.11 6.89
CA GLY A 141 6.63 -14.78 6.31
C GLY A 141 7.44 -13.70 7.01
N ALA A 142 8.75 -13.96 7.30
CA ALA A 142 9.61 -13.01 8.01
C ALA A 142 9.98 -11.81 7.14
N ASN A 143 10.45 -12.07 5.93
CA ASN A 143 10.72 -11.04 4.93
C ASN A 143 9.43 -10.68 4.18
N ASP A 144 8.72 -11.70 3.75
CA ASP A 144 7.48 -11.63 3.02
C ASP A 144 6.30 -11.48 3.99
N GLY A 145 5.84 -10.27 4.09
CA GLY A 145 4.88 -9.61 4.92
C GLY A 145 5.47 -8.90 6.14
N ALA A 146 6.16 -9.59 7.05
CA ALA A 146 6.52 -8.98 8.34
C ALA A 146 7.56 -7.86 8.23
N SER A 147 8.49 -7.89 7.27
CA SER A 147 9.52 -6.86 7.13
C SER A 147 8.94 -5.51 6.70
N GLY A 148 8.02 -5.49 5.73
CA GLY A 148 7.34 -4.29 5.29
C GLY A 148 6.52 -3.66 6.41
N VAL A 149 5.76 -4.46 7.13
CA VAL A 149 4.97 -4.02 8.31
C VAL A 149 5.86 -3.45 9.40
N ALA A 150 6.96 -4.12 9.74
CA ALA A 150 7.90 -3.65 10.76
C ALA A 150 8.53 -2.30 10.40
N THR A 151 8.89 -2.12 9.13
CA THR A 151 9.38 -0.86 8.60
C THR A 151 8.33 0.24 8.74
N LEU A 152 7.07 -0.04 8.38
CA LEU A 152 5.98 0.91 8.50
C LEU A 152 5.66 1.29 9.96
N MET A 153 5.80 0.36 10.91
CA MET A 153 5.63 0.66 12.32
C MET A 153 6.70 1.64 12.82
N GLU A 154 7.95 1.46 12.42
CA GLU A 154 9.01 2.38 12.79
C GLU A 154 8.82 3.75 12.10
N ILE A 155 8.40 3.76 10.84
CA ILE A 155 8.03 5.01 10.15
C ILE A 155 6.89 5.71 10.88
N ALA A 156 5.85 5.00 11.34
CA ALA A 156 4.75 5.58 12.10
C ALA A 156 5.25 6.28 13.37
N ARG A 157 6.15 5.63 14.12
CA ARG A 157 6.79 6.20 15.31
C ARG A 157 7.54 7.49 14.99
N VAL A 158 8.35 7.46 13.95
CA VAL A 158 9.16 8.61 13.52
C VAL A 158 8.25 9.76 13.08
N VAL A 159 7.28 9.49 12.22
CA VAL A 159 6.36 10.51 11.69
C VAL A 159 5.51 11.14 12.79
N ALA A 160 5.03 10.35 13.75
CA ALA A 160 4.26 10.86 14.89
C ALA A 160 5.07 11.88 15.72
N SER A 161 6.40 11.70 15.82
CA SER A 161 7.28 12.65 16.52
C SER A 161 7.57 13.92 15.69
N GLN A 162 7.63 13.81 14.36
CA GLN A 162 7.98 14.92 13.46
C GLN A 162 6.81 15.81 13.09
N ARG A 163 5.58 15.29 13.16
CA ARG A 163 4.33 16.01 12.82
C ARG A 163 4.39 16.78 11.49
N PRO A 164 4.64 16.10 10.36
CA PRO A 164 4.73 16.75 9.06
C PRO A 164 3.40 17.40 8.67
N ASP A 165 3.46 18.44 7.83
CA ASP A 165 2.25 19.15 7.35
C ASP A 165 1.53 18.41 6.20
N VAL A 166 1.48 17.10 6.29
CA VAL A 166 0.73 16.20 5.39
C VAL A 166 0.07 15.10 6.20
N GLY A 167 -1.04 14.58 5.69
CA GLY A 167 -1.64 13.38 6.24
C GLY A 167 -0.94 12.12 5.72
N ILE A 168 -0.81 11.13 6.57
CA ILE A 168 -0.23 9.83 6.19
C ILE A 168 -1.21 8.73 6.57
N ASP A 169 -1.52 7.86 5.62
CA ASP A 169 -2.27 6.65 5.86
C ASP A 169 -1.35 5.45 5.71
N ILE A 170 -1.29 4.63 6.75
CA ILE A 170 -0.56 3.36 6.76
C ILE A 170 -1.60 2.26 6.65
N ILE A 171 -1.51 1.46 5.60
CA ILE A 171 -2.43 0.33 5.40
C ILE A 171 -1.65 -0.97 5.42
N LEU A 172 -2.00 -1.81 6.38
CA LEU A 172 -1.53 -3.18 6.45
C LEU A 172 -2.58 -4.06 5.80
N PHE A 173 -2.30 -4.49 4.57
CA PHE A 173 -3.21 -5.31 3.77
C PHE A 173 -3.18 -6.76 4.24
N ASP A 174 -4.33 -7.40 4.20
CA ASP A 174 -4.50 -8.82 4.54
C ASP A 174 -4.85 -9.63 3.30
N VAL A 175 -4.66 -10.94 3.36
CA VAL A 175 -5.00 -11.88 2.27
C VAL A 175 -4.34 -11.46 0.95
N GLU A 176 -3.09 -11.01 1.03
CA GLU A 176 -2.30 -10.64 -0.12
C GLU A 176 -1.72 -11.88 -0.78
N ASP A 177 -1.05 -12.72 0.02
CA ASP A 177 -0.16 -13.79 -0.40
C ASP A 177 -0.85 -15.18 -0.39
N GLN A 178 -2.16 -15.20 -0.70
CA GLN A 178 -2.97 -16.43 -0.69
C GLN A 178 -3.41 -16.84 -2.09
N GLY A 179 -2.68 -16.40 -3.10
CA GLY A 179 -2.94 -16.71 -4.49
C GLY A 179 -2.69 -18.17 -4.85
N ILE A 180 -3.04 -18.52 -6.09
CA ILE A 180 -2.91 -19.89 -6.60
C ILE A 180 -1.47 -20.38 -6.46
N PRO A 181 -1.22 -21.57 -5.87
CA PRO A 181 0.13 -22.11 -5.73
C PRO A 181 0.62 -22.74 -7.03
N ASP A 182 1.94 -22.85 -7.18
CA ASP A 182 2.59 -23.34 -8.39
C ASP A 182 2.22 -24.78 -8.80
N TRP A 183 1.76 -25.60 -7.84
CA TRP A 183 1.33 -26.97 -8.15
C TRP A 183 -0.14 -27.08 -8.59
N ALA A 184 -0.87 -25.97 -8.67
CA ALA A 184 -2.27 -26.00 -9.08
C ALA A 184 -2.39 -26.09 -10.59
N ASP A 185 -3.12 -27.08 -11.08
CA ASP A 185 -3.34 -27.31 -12.51
C ASP A 185 -4.35 -26.31 -13.14
N GLU A 186 -5.07 -25.55 -12.30
CA GLU A 186 -6.09 -24.61 -12.74
C GLU A 186 -5.60 -23.17 -12.57
N TYR A 187 -5.69 -22.39 -13.63
CA TYR A 187 -5.50 -20.93 -13.54
C TYR A 187 -6.80 -20.27 -13.06
N LYS A 188 -6.67 -19.37 -12.07
CA LYS A 188 -7.77 -18.52 -11.58
C LYS A 188 -7.29 -17.08 -11.47
N ASP A 189 -8.00 -16.18 -12.12
CA ASP A 189 -7.75 -14.74 -11.99
C ASP A 189 -8.09 -14.22 -10.58
N ASN A 190 -7.47 -13.12 -10.22
CA ASN A 190 -7.82 -12.34 -9.02
C ASN A 190 -7.75 -13.13 -7.71
N THR A 191 -6.75 -13.99 -7.55
CA THR A 191 -6.55 -14.78 -6.33
C THR A 191 -5.54 -14.16 -5.37
N TRP A 192 -4.79 -13.15 -5.81
CA TRP A 192 -3.77 -12.44 -5.06
C TRP A 192 -4.27 -11.08 -4.59
N CYS A 193 -3.64 -10.49 -3.59
CA CYS A 193 -3.87 -9.10 -3.15
C CYS A 193 -5.33 -8.80 -2.78
N LEU A 194 -6.06 -9.78 -2.22
CA LEU A 194 -7.52 -9.65 -2.02
C LEU A 194 -7.88 -8.51 -1.07
N GLY A 195 -7.04 -8.22 -0.06
CA GLY A 195 -7.27 -7.11 0.85
C GLY A 195 -7.12 -5.75 0.19
N SER A 196 -6.11 -5.56 -0.64
CA SER A 196 -5.93 -4.29 -1.37
C SER A 196 -6.99 -4.11 -2.45
N GLN A 197 -7.43 -5.20 -3.12
CA GLN A 197 -8.57 -5.17 -4.04
C GLN A 197 -9.86 -4.73 -3.33
N TYR A 198 -10.12 -5.28 -2.14
CA TYR A 198 -11.29 -4.88 -1.35
C TYR A 198 -11.21 -3.41 -0.92
N TRP A 199 -10.05 -2.98 -0.40
CA TRP A 199 -9.84 -1.60 -0.01
C TRP A 199 -9.98 -0.62 -1.17
N ALA A 200 -9.52 -0.97 -2.36
CA ALA A 200 -9.66 -0.13 -3.56
C ALA A 200 -11.12 0.12 -3.93
N GLN A 201 -12.00 -0.86 -3.69
CA GLN A 201 -13.45 -0.72 -3.91
C GLN A 201 -14.15 0.02 -2.76
N TYR A 202 -13.67 -0.18 -1.53
CA TYR A 202 -14.27 0.36 -0.30
C TYR A 202 -13.21 1.06 0.55
N PRO A 203 -12.67 2.20 0.09
CA PRO A 203 -11.64 2.91 0.83
C PRO A 203 -12.19 3.40 2.18
N HIS A 204 -11.33 3.49 3.17
CA HIS A 204 -11.66 3.88 4.54
C HIS A 204 -12.17 5.33 4.68
N ARG A 205 -12.05 6.12 3.62
CA ARG A 205 -12.57 7.50 3.52
C ARG A 205 -13.27 7.70 2.18
N PRO A 206 -14.41 8.42 2.15
CA PRO A 206 -15.06 8.78 0.91
C PRO A 206 -14.13 9.58 -0.01
N PHE A 207 -14.15 9.28 -1.31
CA PHE A 207 -13.36 9.98 -2.33
C PHE A 207 -11.85 10.03 -2.03
N TYR A 208 -11.32 8.97 -1.40
CA TYR A 208 -9.91 8.88 -1.02
C TYR A 208 -8.97 9.16 -2.19
N LYS A 209 -8.00 10.05 -1.94
CA LYS A 209 -6.89 10.31 -2.87
C LYS A 209 -5.62 10.52 -2.06
N ALA A 210 -4.56 9.81 -2.45
CA ALA A 210 -3.20 10.08 -2.03
C ALA A 210 -2.45 10.84 -3.13
N ALA A 211 -1.51 11.70 -2.76
CA ALA A 211 -0.62 12.36 -3.72
C ALA A 211 0.27 11.33 -4.41
N TYR A 212 0.72 10.35 -3.64
CA TYR A 212 1.39 9.13 -4.09
C TYR A 212 1.29 8.05 -3.01
N GLY A 213 1.64 6.81 -3.38
CA GLY A 213 1.73 5.68 -2.46
C GLY A 213 3.08 4.99 -2.58
N ILE A 214 3.54 4.39 -1.48
CA ILE A 214 4.71 3.53 -1.42
C ILE A 214 4.29 2.22 -0.78
N LEU A 215 4.54 1.10 -1.48
CA LEU A 215 4.33 -0.25 -0.97
C LEU A 215 5.68 -0.82 -0.53
N PHE A 216 5.72 -1.36 0.69
CA PHE A 216 6.89 -2.02 1.27
C PHE A 216 6.65 -3.52 1.27
N ASP A 217 7.39 -4.21 0.43
CA ASP A 217 7.32 -5.65 0.30
C ASP A 217 8.72 -6.23 0.24
N MET A 218 8.98 -7.32 0.99
CA MET A 218 10.25 -8.04 1.06
C MET A 218 11.48 -7.16 1.31
N VAL A 219 11.40 -6.21 2.25
CA VAL A 219 12.43 -5.19 2.48
C VAL A 219 13.48 -5.56 3.55
N GLY A 220 13.41 -6.77 4.11
CA GLY A 220 14.19 -7.19 5.29
C GLY A 220 15.43 -8.03 4.99
N THR A 221 15.88 -8.17 3.75
CA THR A 221 17.08 -8.95 3.43
C THR A 221 18.36 -8.12 3.57
N GLU A 222 19.44 -8.73 4.06
CA GLU A 222 20.75 -8.08 4.24
C GLU A 222 21.29 -7.44 2.95
N THR A 223 20.99 -8.05 1.81
CA THR A 223 21.47 -7.62 0.49
C THR A 223 20.36 -7.01 -0.36
N ALA A 224 19.30 -6.50 0.26
CA ALA A 224 18.18 -5.92 -0.46
C ALA A 224 18.64 -4.81 -1.42
N ARG A 225 18.17 -4.89 -2.67
CA ARG A 225 18.38 -3.88 -3.70
C ARG A 225 17.05 -3.42 -4.21
N PHE A 226 16.73 -2.16 -3.96
CA PHE A 226 15.49 -1.56 -4.45
C PHE A 226 15.73 -0.93 -5.82
N THR A 227 15.32 -1.62 -6.86
CA THR A 227 15.34 -1.09 -8.22
C THR A 227 13.99 -0.47 -8.55
N LYS A 228 14.00 0.50 -9.49
CA LYS A 228 12.72 1.07 -9.95
C LYS A 228 11.95 0.00 -10.73
N GLU A 229 10.81 -0.42 -10.19
CA GLU A 229 9.91 -1.37 -10.79
C GLU A 229 9.15 -0.72 -11.97
N GLU A 230 8.84 -1.48 -13.03
CA GLU A 230 8.34 -0.95 -14.29
C GLU A 230 6.95 -0.32 -14.18
N VAL A 231 6.04 -0.95 -13.43
CA VAL A 231 4.69 -0.43 -13.20
C VAL A 231 4.76 0.88 -12.41
N SER A 232 5.58 0.91 -11.35
CA SER A 232 5.83 2.13 -10.57
C SER A 232 6.41 3.25 -11.42
N ARG A 233 7.34 2.94 -12.33
CA ARG A 233 7.91 3.93 -13.26
C ARG A 233 6.87 4.51 -14.22
N SER A 234 5.88 3.72 -14.63
CA SER A 234 4.83 4.19 -15.54
C SER A 234 3.82 5.11 -14.84
N TYR A 235 3.48 4.82 -13.59
CA TYR A 235 2.49 5.59 -12.82
C TYR A 235 3.08 6.75 -12.03
N ALA A 236 4.35 6.66 -11.61
CA ALA A 236 5.01 7.67 -10.78
C ALA A 236 6.44 7.94 -11.27
N PRO A 237 6.65 8.43 -12.51
CA PRO A 237 7.98 8.59 -13.09
C PRO A 237 8.84 9.64 -12.37
N GLY A 238 8.23 10.48 -11.54
CA GLY A 238 8.92 11.55 -10.79
C GLY A 238 9.29 11.20 -9.34
N LEU A 239 9.02 9.95 -8.91
CA LEU A 239 9.36 9.45 -7.56
C LEU A 239 10.66 8.65 -7.57
#